data_d3b7080ffa6ef267d1cc932aa214e7de
#
_entry.id   d3b7080ffa6ef267d1cc932aa214e7de
#
_cell.length_a   1.000
_cell.length_b   1.000
_cell.length_c   1.000
_cell.angle_alpha   90.00
_cell.angle_beta   90.00
_cell.angle_gamma   90.00
#
_symmetry.space_group_name_H-M   'P 1'
#
loop_
_entity.id
_entity.type
_entity.pdbx_description
1 polymer ?
#
loop_
_entity_poly.entity_id
_entity_poly.type
_entity_poly.pdbx_seq_one_letter_code
_entity_poly.pdbx_strand_id
1 'polypeptide(L)'
;MGNTILDHIDRHVKLPVQLFVEEHFRGKSAMVLTKVLPSLKLKKNDASLEVTSIFFAYVLFAITFCLCATVSSVLLSPKIFRKYWARVSDSDKKIWHTNMDTYFPAFFVTLFALPAILTFDGGDGTKFVHRASLDTVRACGLSLGYMAWDLAVMLEDPKGQQATYGGKKAYYLFIVHHVFSICIWPYAVLAGRCVYF
;
A
#
# COMPACT_ATOMS: atom_id res chain seq x y z
N MET A 1 -25.28 20.59 -5.31
CA MET A 1 -24.75 20.76 -3.96
C MET A 1 -23.66 19.70 -3.80
N GLY A 2 -22.39 20.11 -3.80
CA GLY A 2 -21.26 19.20 -3.70
C GLY A 2 -21.25 18.51 -2.34
N ASN A 3 -20.74 17.30 -2.33
CA ASN A 3 -20.62 16.47 -1.13
C ASN A 3 -19.66 17.14 -0.13
N THR A 4 -20.17 17.99 0.74
CA THR A 4 -19.38 18.76 1.72
C THR A 4 -18.45 17.88 2.58
N ILE A 5 -18.82 16.63 2.84
CA ILE A 5 -17.99 15.68 3.59
C ILE A 5 -16.81 15.20 2.75
N LEU A 6 -17.02 14.82 1.49
CA LEU A 6 -15.93 14.39 0.61
C LEU A 6 -14.96 15.54 0.32
N ASP A 7 -15.48 16.75 0.09
CA ASP A 7 -14.64 17.94 -0.10
C ASP A 7 -13.82 18.28 1.16
N HIS A 8 -14.39 18.02 2.36
CA HIS A 8 -13.68 18.21 3.62
C HIS A 8 -12.56 17.18 3.80
N ILE A 9 -12.85 15.90 3.52
CA ILE A 9 -11.85 14.83 3.57
C ILE A 9 -10.72 15.09 2.55
N ASP A 10 -11.07 15.48 1.33
CA ASP A 10 -10.09 15.78 0.29
C ASP A 10 -9.13 16.89 0.71
N ARG A 11 -9.64 18.00 1.25
CA ARG A 11 -8.81 19.16 1.62
C ARG A 11 -8.01 18.93 2.91
N HIS A 12 -8.61 18.34 3.94
CA HIS A 12 -8.02 18.31 5.28
C HIS A 12 -7.28 17.02 5.63
N VAL A 13 -7.52 15.95 4.89
CA VAL A 13 -6.88 14.65 5.13
C VAL A 13 -6.06 14.20 3.93
N LYS A 14 -6.73 14.04 2.78
CA LYS A 14 -6.11 13.48 1.58
C LYS A 14 -5.02 14.37 1.00
N LEU A 15 -5.30 15.65 0.81
CA LEU A 15 -4.33 16.60 0.24
C LEU A 15 -3.05 16.75 1.09
N PRO A 16 -3.10 16.91 2.42
CA PRO A 16 -1.88 16.91 3.24
C PRO A 16 -1.06 15.63 3.12
N VAL A 17 -1.69 14.47 3.10
CA VAL A 17 -1.00 13.18 2.91
C VAL A 17 -0.34 13.13 1.54
N GLN A 18 -1.06 13.52 0.50
CA GLN A 18 -0.56 13.56 -0.87
C GLN A 18 0.67 14.48 -0.99
N LEU A 19 0.59 15.70 -0.48
CA LEU A 19 1.70 16.65 -0.50
C LEU A 19 2.91 16.09 0.24
N PHE A 20 2.71 15.52 1.43
CA PHE A 20 3.79 14.91 2.21
C PHE A 20 4.48 13.77 1.43
N VAL A 21 3.71 12.84 0.87
CA VAL A 21 4.26 11.69 0.14
C VAL A 21 5.00 12.13 -1.12
N GLU A 22 4.40 13.02 -1.90
CA GLU A 22 5.02 13.47 -3.16
C GLU A 22 6.26 14.29 -2.90
N GLU A 23 6.30 15.14 -1.88
CA GLU A 23 7.48 15.92 -1.51
C GLU A 23 8.64 15.01 -1.05
N HIS A 24 8.38 14.04 -0.18
CA HIS A 24 9.45 13.30 0.49
C HIS A 24 9.89 12.02 -0.25
N PHE A 25 9.00 11.40 -1.02
CA PHE A 25 9.25 10.10 -1.66
C PHE A 25 9.35 10.15 -3.18
N ARG A 26 8.66 11.08 -3.87
CA ARG A 26 8.64 11.12 -5.33
C ARG A 26 10.03 11.33 -5.94
N GLY A 27 10.83 12.24 -5.41
CA GLY A 27 12.19 12.48 -5.88
C GLY A 27 13.10 11.26 -5.74
N LYS A 28 12.97 10.51 -4.63
CA LYS A 28 13.72 9.27 -4.37
C LYS A 28 13.30 8.15 -5.32
N SER A 29 12.01 7.97 -5.54
CA SER A 29 11.48 6.96 -6.48
C SER A 29 11.88 7.28 -7.92
N ALA A 30 11.80 8.53 -8.37
CA ALA A 30 12.25 8.93 -9.69
C ALA A 30 13.74 8.64 -9.90
N MET A 31 14.58 8.88 -8.89
CA MET A 31 16.01 8.59 -8.94
C MET A 31 16.31 7.10 -9.08
N VAL A 32 15.58 6.25 -8.36
CA VAL A 32 15.71 4.78 -8.48
C VAL A 32 15.24 4.32 -9.84
N LEU A 33 14.08 4.80 -10.30
CA LEU A 33 13.51 4.44 -11.59
C LEU A 33 14.39 4.83 -12.77
N THR A 34 15.02 6.01 -12.75
CA THR A 34 15.94 6.42 -13.83
C THR A 34 17.14 5.49 -13.96
N LYS A 35 17.52 4.79 -12.89
CA LYS A 35 18.58 3.77 -12.93
C LYS A 35 18.08 2.40 -13.42
N VAL A 36 16.85 2.04 -13.11
CA VAL A 36 16.27 0.71 -13.38
C VAL A 36 15.55 0.64 -14.74
N LEU A 37 14.84 1.70 -15.13
CA LEU A 37 14.08 1.77 -16.38
C LEU A 37 14.90 1.46 -17.65
N PRO A 38 16.16 1.94 -17.81
CA PRO A 38 16.96 1.59 -18.96
C PRO A 38 17.18 0.09 -19.13
N SER A 39 17.30 -0.63 -17.99
CA SER A 39 17.46 -2.09 -17.97
C SER A 39 16.18 -2.82 -18.40
N LEU A 40 15.01 -2.21 -18.19
CA LEU A 40 13.72 -2.80 -18.53
C LEU A 40 13.25 -2.47 -19.96
N LYS A 41 14.03 -1.73 -20.74
CA LYS A 41 13.70 -1.31 -22.13
C LYS A 41 12.31 -0.64 -22.26
N LEU A 42 11.82 -0.01 -21.21
CA LEU A 42 10.55 0.72 -21.25
C LEU A 42 10.73 2.02 -22.03
N LYS A 43 9.82 2.30 -22.98
CA LYS A 43 9.83 3.55 -23.74
C LYS A 43 9.66 4.72 -22.79
N LYS A 44 10.61 5.65 -22.83
CA LYS A 44 10.66 6.84 -21.99
C LYS A 44 9.61 7.87 -22.48
N ASN A 45 8.37 7.73 -22.05
CA ASN A 45 7.35 8.75 -22.18
C ASN A 45 7.30 9.53 -20.87
N ASP A 46 7.45 10.83 -20.89
CA ASP A 46 7.52 11.67 -19.68
C ASP A 46 6.31 11.47 -18.77
N ALA A 47 5.10 11.34 -19.35
CA ALA A 47 3.87 11.05 -18.62
C ALA A 47 3.90 9.67 -17.90
N SER A 48 4.49 8.65 -18.52
CA SER A 48 4.61 7.32 -17.90
C SER A 48 5.64 7.30 -16.76
N LEU A 49 6.69 8.11 -16.86
CA LEU A 49 7.68 8.27 -15.80
C LEU A 49 7.07 8.98 -14.58
N GLU A 50 6.24 9.99 -14.82
CA GLU A 50 5.55 10.71 -13.74
C GLU A 50 4.60 9.78 -12.97
N VAL A 51 3.69 9.08 -13.66
CA VAL A 51 2.76 8.12 -13.06
C VAL A 51 3.51 7.02 -12.31
N THR A 52 4.57 6.49 -12.90
CA THR A 52 5.40 5.45 -12.29
C THR A 52 6.11 5.97 -11.03
N SER A 53 6.62 7.21 -11.06
CA SER A 53 7.28 7.81 -9.89
C SER A 53 6.30 8.05 -8.74
N ILE A 54 5.06 8.44 -9.03
CA ILE A 54 3.99 8.56 -8.03
C ILE A 54 3.68 7.19 -7.43
N PHE A 55 3.44 6.18 -8.26
CA PHE A 55 3.16 4.82 -7.80
C PHE A 55 4.21 4.31 -6.80
N PHE A 56 5.48 4.35 -7.18
CA PHE A 56 6.56 3.89 -6.29
C PHE A 56 6.80 4.78 -5.09
N ALA A 57 6.48 6.08 -5.14
CA ALA A 57 6.48 6.94 -3.97
C ALA A 57 5.52 6.43 -2.89
N TYR A 58 4.32 6.00 -3.29
CA TYR A 58 3.33 5.44 -2.38
C TYR A 58 3.68 4.04 -1.91
N VAL A 59 4.34 3.22 -2.73
CA VAL A 59 4.92 1.93 -2.29
C VAL A 59 5.94 2.16 -1.17
N LEU A 60 6.90 3.07 -1.39
CA LEU A 60 7.94 3.37 -0.39
C LEU A 60 7.35 3.99 0.88
N PHE A 61 6.37 4.87 0.75
CA PHE A 61 5.66 5.44 1.89
C PHE A 61 4.99 4.36 2.72
N ALA A 62 4.24 3.44 2.10
CA ALA A 62 3.56 2.36 2.80
C ALA A 62 4.54 1.46 3.57
N ILE A 63 5.63 1.02 2.91
CA ILE A 63 6.67 0.21 3.56
C ILE A 63 7.29 0.95 4.75
N THR A 64 7.65 2.22 4.55
CA THR A 64 8.26 3.05 5.61
C THR A 64 7.30 3.23 6.78
N PHE A 65 6.03 3.47 6.50
CA PHE A 65 5.02 3.62 7.54
C PHE A 65 4.82 2.33 8.33
N CYS A 66 4.67 1.18 7.66
CA CYS A 66 4.54 -0.12 8.33
C CYS A 66 5.75 -0.40 9.22
N LEU A 67 6.96 -0.16 8.73
CA LEU A 67 8.19 -0.27 9.53
C LEU A 67 8.13 0.64 10.77
N CYS A 68 7.77 1.91 10.59
CA CYS A 68 7.65 2.86 11.70
C CYS A 68 6.57 2.44 12.70
N ALA A 69 5.41 1.95 12.23
CA ALA A 69 4.32 1.46 13.08
C ALA A 69 4.76 0.25 13.90
N THR A 70 5.41 -0.74 13.28
CA THR A 70 5.95 -1.91 13.96
C THR A 70 6.99 -1.50 15.03
N VAL A 71 7.98 -0.68 14.67
CA VAL A 71 9.00 -0.20 15.61
C VAL A 71 8.36 0.57 16.76
N SER A 72 7.42 1.47 16.46
CA SER A 72 6.69 2.22 17.49
C SER A 72 5.88 1.29 18.41
N SER A 73 5.21 0.28 17.85
CA SER A 73 4.49 -0.72 18.62
C SER A 73 5.41 -1.49 19.56
N VAL A 74 6.57 -1.93 19.09
CA VAL A 74 7.57 -2.63 19.91
C VAL A 74 8.06 -1.75 21.07
N LEU A 75 8.32 -0.47 20.82
CA LEU A 75 8.87 0.44 21.81
C LEU A 75 7.83 0.97 22.82
N LEU A 76 6.61 1.21 22.35
CA LEU A 76 5.58 1.89 23.14
C LEU A 76 4.63 0.92 23.86
N SER A 77 4.27 -0.23 23.26
CA SER A 77 3.31 -1.16 23.87
C SER A 77 3.73 -1.62 25.27
N PRO A 78 4.99 -1.97 25.55
CA PRO A 78 5.42 -2.32 26.93
C PRO A 78 5.27 -1.17 27.90
N LYS A 79 5.42 0.08 27.46
CA LYS A 79 5.31 1.28 28.29
C LYS A 79 3.86 1.65 28.60
N ILE A 80 2.99 1.56 27.56
CA ILE A 80 1.57 1.93 27.66
C ILE A 80 0.80 0.87 28.44
N PHE A 81 1.00 -0.40 28.12
CA PHE A 81 0.22 -1.51 28.67
C PHE A 81 0.88 -2.24 29.86
N ARG A 82 1.97 -1.77 30.38
CA ARG A 82 2.79 -2.29 31.49
C ARG A 82 2.33 -3.61 32.15
N LYS A 83 1.26 -3.55 32.97
CA LYS A 83 0.75 -4.70 33.75
C LYS A 83 0.19 -5.82 32.88
N TYR A 84 -0.44 -5.46 31.77
CA TYR A 84 -1.02 -6.45 30.84
C TYR A 84 0.06 -7.04 29.95
N TRP A 85 1.02 -6.23 29.49
CA TRP A 85 2.10 -6.64 28.60
C TRP A 85 2.97 -7.75 29.16
N ALA A 86 3.23 -7.73 30.46
CA ALA A 86 3.99 -8.77 31.15
C ALA A 86 3.29 -10.14 31.17
N ARG A 87 1.97 -10.18 30.93
CA ARG A 87 1.15 -11.42 30.92
C ARG A 87 0.89 -11.93 29.50
N VAL A 88 1.18 -11.14 28.48
CA VAL A 88 1.00 -11.52 27.07
C VAL A 88 2.11 -12.47 26.65
N SER A 89 1.77 -13.57 25.97
CA SER A 89 2.75 -14.50 25.43
C SER A 89 3.60 -13.83 24.34
N ASP A 90 4.79 -14.31 24.09
CA ASP A 90 5.65 -13.74 23.06
C ASP A 90 5.07 -13.94 21.65
N SER A 91 4.31 -15.01 21.44
CA SER A 91 3.54 -15.22 20.21
C SER A 91 2.48 -14.14 20.02
N ASP A 92 1.69 -13.85 21.06
CA ASP A 92 0.64 -12.83 20.99
C ASP A 92 1.21 -11.42 20.83
N LYS A 93 2.39 -11.14 21.43
CA LYS A 93 3.10 -9.88 21.22
C LYS A 93 3.51 -9.69 19.76
N LYS A 94 4.00 -10.74 19.10
CA LYS A 94 4.31 -10.70 17.67
C LYS A 94 3.06 -10.38 16.85
N ILE A 95 1.96 -11.11 17.09
CA ILE A 95 0.67 -10.87 16.41
C ILE A 95 0.17 -9.44 16.65
N TRP A 96 0.31 -8.93 17.87
CA TRP A 96 -0.04 -7.53 18.20
C TRP A 96 0.74 -6.54 17.33
N HIS A 97 2.06 -6.71 17.22
CA HIS A 97 2.91 -5.79 16.45
C HIS A 97 2.58 -5.82 14.96
N THR A 98 2.32 -7.00 14.40
CA THR A 98 1.94 -7.14 12.99
C THR A 98 0.52 -6.62 12.70
N ASN A 99 -0.43 -6.77 13.64
CA ASN A 99 -1.78 -6.26 13.45
C ASN A 99 -1.86 -4.72 13.47
N MET A 100 -0.92 -4.03 14.11
CA MET A 100 -0.86 -2.57 14.08
C MET A 100 -0.66 -2.02 12.66
N ASP A 101 0.00 -2.78 11.80
CA ASP A 101 0.25 -2.38 10.41
C ASP A 101 -0.99 -2.54 9.52
N THR A 102 -1.93 -3.41 9.88
CA THR A 102 -3.10 -3.76 9.06
C THR A 102 -4.12 -2.61 8.97
N TYR A 103 -4.26 -1.80 10.00
CA TYR A 103 -5.21 -0.68 10.01
C TYR A 103 -4.81 0.46 9.07
N PHE A 104 -3.52 0.61 8.83
CA PHE A 104 -2.99 1.66 7.97
C PHE A 104 -3.45 1.54 6.51
N PRO A 105 -3.23 0.38 5.82
CA PRO A 105 -3.64 0.28 4.44
C PRO A 105 -5.15 0.37 4.29
N ALA A 106 -5.93 -0.19 5.24
CA ALA A 106 -7.38 -0.07 5.21
C ALA A 106 -7.82 1.40 5.17
N PHE A 107 -7.23 2.27 5.98
CA PHE A 107 -7.55 3.69 6.00
C PHE A 107 -7.04 4.42 4.75
N PHE A 108 -5.74 4.32 4.45
CA PHE A 108 -5.13 5.11 3.37
C PHE A 108 -5.52 4.61 1.98
N VAL A 109 -5.65 3.31 1.76
CA VAL A 109 -6.14 2.79 0.48
C VAL A 109 -7.57 3.25 0.25
N THR A 110 -8.43 3.19 1.27
CA THR A 110 -9.82 3.66 1.16
C THR A 110 -9.88 5.16 0.89
N LEU A 111 -9.00 5.96 1.51
CA LEU A 111 -8.94 7.41 1.31
C LEU A 111 -8.72 7.80 -0.16
N PHE A 112 -7.93 7.03 -0.90
CA PHE A 112 -7.67 7.29 -2.32
C PHE A 112 -8.60 6.50 -3.25
N ALA A 113 -8.95 5.26 -2.91
CA ALA A 113 -9.81 4.43 -3.75
C ALA A 113 -11.28 4.88 -3.76
N LEU A 114 -11.81 5.29 -2.61
CA LEU A 114 -13.23 5.66 -2.49
C LEU A 114 -13.63 6.83 -3.40
N PRO A 115 -12.90 7.95 -3.45
CA PRO A 115 -13.20 9.02 -4.40
C PRO A 115 -13.15 8.55 -5.86
N ALA A 116 -12.16 7.72 -6.22
CA ALA A 116 -12.03 7.19 -7.57
C ALA A 116 -13.22 6.31 -7.96
N ILE A 117 -13.75 5.51 -7.03
CA ILE A 117 -14.94 4.67 -7.24
C ILE A 117 -16.20 5.53 -7.34
N LEU A 118 -16.38 6.51 -6.44
CA LEU A 118 -17.58 7.36 -6.40
C LEU A 118 -17.68 8.32 -7.57
N THR A 119 -16.56 8.71 -8.18
CA THR A 119 -16.51 9.57 -9.36
C THR A 119 -16.51 8.79 -10.68
N PHE A 120 -16.58 7.48 -10.63
CA PHE A 120 -16.64 6.63 -11.80
C PHE A 120 -17.99 6.77 -12.52
N ASP A 121 -17.96 7.23 -13.77
CA ASP A 121 -19.14 7.52 -14.58
C ASP A 121 -19.66 6.36 -15.44
N GLY A 122 -19.16 5.15 -15.20
CA GLY A 122 -19.62 3.94 -15.90
C GLY A 122 -19.34 3.89 -17.40
N GLY A 123 -18.46 4.73 -17.93
CA GLY A 123 -18.14 4.85 -19.36
C GLY A 123 -18.03 3.53 -20.13
N ASP A 124 -18.03 3.54 -21.45
CA ASP A 124 -17.97 2.32 -22.25
C ASP A 124 -16.80 1.42 -21.83
N GLY A 125 -16.96 0.09 -21.96
CA GLY A 125 -16.01 -0.88 -21.44
C GLY A 125 -14.58 -0.73 -21.96
N THR A 126 -14.37 -0.06 -23.10
CA THR A 126 -13.05 0.24 -23.65
C THR A 126 -12.36 1.34 -22.84
N LYS A 127 -13.11 2.36 -22.40
CA LYS A 127 -12.61 3.43 -21.53
C LYS A 127 -12.30 2.90 -20.12
N PHE A 128 -13.06 1.94 -19.61
CA PHE A 128 -12.82 1.30 -18.32
C PHE A 128 -11.42 0.68 -18.24
N VAL A 129 -11.03 -0.09 -19.24
CA VAL A 129 -9.72 -0.80 -19.28
C VAL A 129 -8.54 0.17 -19.38
N HIS A 130 -8.75 1.36 -19.96
CA HIS A 130 -7.68 2.34 -20.23
C HIS A 130 -7.71 3.58 -19.33
N ARG A 131 -8.65 3.66 -18.40
CA ARG A 131 -8.69 4.75 -17.41
C ARG A 131 -7.92 4.38 -16.16
N ALA A 132 -6.92 5.19 -15.85
CA ALA A 132 -6.26 5.18 -14.55
C ALA A 132 -6.35 6.59 -13.97
N SER A 133 -7.08 6.79 -12.88
CA SER A 133 -6.97 8.03 -12.13
C SER A 133 -5.67 8.04 -11.31
N LEU A 134 -5.10 9.21 -11.05
CA LEU A 134 -3.93 9.31 -10.17
C LEU A 134 -4.23 8.77 -8.77
N ASP A 135 -5.45 8.90 -8.29
CA ASP A 135 -5.86 8.36 -6.99
C ASP A 135 -5.86 6.83 -6.98
N THR A 136 -6.28 6.21 -8.07
CA THR A 136 -6.18 4.75 -8.22
C THR A 136 -4.72 4.30 -8.23
N VAL A 137 -3.85 5.03 -8.93
CA VAL A 137 -2.40 4.75 -8.95
C VAL A 137 -1.81 4.85 -7.54
N ARG A 138 -2.21 5.87 -6.76
CA ARG A 138 -1.81 6.05 -5.36
C ARG A 138 -2.30 4.90 -4.48
N ALA A 139 -3.58 4.54 -4.58
CA ALA A 139 -4.17 3.43 -3.85
C ALA A 139 -3.47 2.09 -4.14
N CYS A 140 -3.20 1.82 -5.42
CA CYS A 140 -2.43 0.64 -5.83
C CYS A 140 -1.01 0.63 -5.25
N GLY A 141 -0.33 1.78 -5.25
CA GLY A 141 1.00 1.91 -4.64
C GLY A 141 0.99 1.61 -3.14
N LEU A 142 0.02 2.16 -2.40
CA LEU A 142 -0.17 1.89 -0.97
C LEU A 142 -0.43 0.40 -0.71
N SER A 143 -1.34 -0.19 -1.46
CA SER A 143 -1.67 -1.61 -1.32
C SER A 143 -0.46 -2.51 -1.61
N LEU A 144 0.29 -2.19 -2.67
CA LEU A 144 1.48 -2.96 -3.02
C LEU A 144 2.57 -2.86 -1.97
N GLY A 145 2.81 -1.66 -1.44
CA GLY A 145 3.79 -1.46 -0.37
C GLY A 145 3.43 -2.23 0.90
N TYR A 146 2.14 -2.23 1.26
CA TYR A 146 1.65 -3.05 2.35
C TYR A 146 1.81 -4.56 2.08
N MET A 147 1.42 -5.04 0.89
CA MET A 147 1.58 -6.46 0.53
C MET A 147 3.04 -6.92 0.56
N ALA A 148 3.96 -6.05 0.13
CA ALA A 148 5.40 -6.36 0.20
C ALA A 148 5.89 -6.45 1.66
N TRP A 149 5.43 -5.55 2.53
CA TRP A 149 5.71 -5.60 3.96
C TRP A 149 5.12 -6.85 4.61
N ASP A 150 3.83 -7.11 4.40
CA ASP A 150 3.13 -8.25 4.97
C ASP A 150 3.75 -9.58 4.52
N LEU A 151 4.13 -9.69 3.24
CA LEU A 151 4.86 -10.84 2.74
C LEU A 151 6.19 -11.05 3.48
N ALA A 152 6.95 -9.98 3.75
CA ALA A 152 8.19 -10.08 4.52
C ALA A 152 7.93 -10.59 5.94
N VAL A 153 6.90 -10.07 6.63
CA VAL A 153 6.46 -10.53 7.95
C VAL A 153 6.02 -12.00 7.92
N MET A 154 5.25 -12.39 6.90
CA MET A 154 4.82 -13.79 6.74
C MET A 154 6.01 -14.76 6.55
N LEU A 155 7.05 -14.33 5.85
CA LEU A 155 8.25 -15.13 5.61
C LEU A 155 9.20 -15.18 6.81
N GLU A 156 9.15 -14.18 7.70
CA GLU A 156 9.98 -14.15 8.93
C GLU A 156 9.53 -15.19 9.95
N ASP A 157 8.21 -15.38 10.13
CA ASP A 157 7.67 -16.36 11.08
C ASP A 157 6.62 -17.28 10.45
N PRO A 158 7.01 -18.21 9.57
CA PRO A 158 6.06 -19.07 8.85
C PRO A 158 5.18 -19.94 9.76
N LYS A 159 5.70 -20.34 10.93
CA LYS A 159 4.94 -21.19 11.87
C LYS A 159 3.86 -20.40 12.61
N GLY A 160 4.21 -19.24 13.14
CA GLY A 160 3.27 -18.35 13.80
C GLY A 160 2.18 -17.89 12.83
N GLN A 161 2.57 -17.51 11.62
CA GLN A 161 1.61 -17.07 10.59
C GLN A 161 0.69 -18.19 10.12
N GLN A 162 1.16 -19.44 10.01
CA GLN A 162 0.27 -20.58 9.72
C GLN A 162 -0.82 -20.77 10.79
N ALA A 163 -0.48 -20.55 12.06
CA ALA A 163 -1.46 -20.61 13.15
C ALA A 163 -2.48 -19.45 13.02
N THR A 164 -2.03 -18.26 12.72
CA THR A 164 -2.86 -17.04 12.56
C THR A 164 -3.83 -17.18 11.39
N TYR A 165 -3.38 -17.68 10.25
CA TYR A 165 -4.21 -17.86 9.04
C TYR A 165 -5.08 -19.13 9.04
N GLY A 166 -5.12 -19.88 10.13
CA GLY A 166 -5.96 -21.09 10.23
C GLY A 166 -5.37 -22.32 9.54
N GLY A 167 -4.05 -22.34 9.33
CA GLY A 167 -3.32 -23.51 8.87
C GLY A 167 -2.49 -23.33 7.60
N LYS A 168 -1.73 -24.37 7.30
CA LYS A 168 -0.72 -24.35 6.23
C LYS A 168 -1.29 -24.00 4.85
N LYS A 169 -2.48 -24.51 4.50
CA LYS A 169 -3.08 -24.28 3.18
C LYS A 169 -3.44 -22.80 2.98
N ALA A 170 -4.09 -22.19 3.97
CA ALA A 170 -4.46 -20.79 3.93
C ALA A 170 -3.21 -19.89 3.88
N TYR A 171 -2.21 -20.17 4.69
CA TYR A 171 -0.93 -19.47 4.68
C TYR A 171 -0.30 -19.45 3.27
N TYR A 172 -0.17 -20.60 2.59
CA TYR A 172 0.40 -20.62 1.23
C TYR A 172 -0.49 -19.91 0.20
N LEU A 173 -1.82 -19.96 0.35
CA LEU A 173 -2.71 -19.19 -0.52
C LEU A 173 -2.44 -17.68 -0.41
N PHE A 174 -2.25 -17.17 0.81
CA PHE A 174 -1.90 -15.78 1.04
C PHE A 174 -0.51 -15.43 0.49
N ILE A 175 0.49 -16.29 0.67
CA ILE A 175 1.82 -16.09 0.04
C ILE A 175 1.69 -15.95 -1.48
N VAL A 176 0.98 -16.89 -2.13
CA VAL A 176 0.76 -16.84 -3.59
C VAL A 176 0.01 -15.57 -4.00
N HIS A 177 -1.02 -15.17 -3.24
CA HIS A 177 -1.76 -13.93 -3.48
C HIS A 177 -0.84 -12.70 -3.43
N HIS A 178 0.00 -12.58 -2.40
CA HIS A 178 0.94 -11.46 -2.25
C HIS A 178 1.98 -11.44 -3.37
N VAL A 179 2.61 -12.57 -3.66
CA VAL A 179 3.60 -12.67 -4.75
C VAL A 179 2.98 -12.31 -6.09
N PHE A 180 1.78 -12.85 -6.38
CA PHE A 180 1.07 -12.55 -7.62
C PHE A 180 0.74 -11.05 -7.74
N SER A 181 0.22 -10.45 -6.68
CA SER A 181 -0.11 -9.02 -6.64
C SER A 181 1.13 -8.14 -6.84
N ILE A 182 2.25 -8.48 -6.17
CA ILE A 182 3.52 -7.77 -6.30
C ILE A 182 4.06 -7.81 -7.73
N CYS A 183 3.83 -8.90 -8.46
CA CYS A 183 4.27 -9.04 -9.85
C CYS A 183 3.33 -8.35 -10.86
N ILE A 184 2.01 -8.45 -10.65
CA ILE A 184 1.02 -8.04 -11.66
C ILE A 184 0.67 -6.55 -11.54
N TRP A 185 0.51 -6.00 -10.35
CA TRP A 185 0.06 -4.62 -10.18
C TRP A 185 1.02 -3.57 -10.74
N PRO A 186 2.35 -3.68 -10.56
CA PRO A 186 3.28 -2.76 -11.21
C PRO A 186 3.15 -2.79 -12.74
N TYR A 187 2.96 -3.99 -13.30
CA TYR A 187 2.76 -4.14 -14.74
C TYR A 187 1.46 -3.47 -15.20
N ALA A 188 0.35 -3.65 -14.48
CA ALA A 188 -0.92 -3.03 -14.80
C ALA A 188 -0.84 -1.49 -14.77
N VAL A 189 -0.18 -0.93 -13.74
CA VAL A 189 0.05 0.53 -13.62
C VAL A 189 0.95 1.04 -14.75
N LEU A 190 2.04 0.36 -15.06
CA LEU A 190 2.97 0.73 -16.12
C LEU A 190 2.32 0.64 -17.52
N ALA A 191 1.44 -0.33 -17.73
CA ALA A 191 0.68 -0.49 -18.97
C ALA A 191 -0.52 0.48 -19.04
N GLY A 192 -0.85 1.20 -17.97
CA GLY A 192 -2.04 2.06 -17.89
C GLY A 192 -3.35 1.30 -18.06
N ARG A 193 -3.39 0.02 -17.64
CA ARG A 193 -4.53 -0.87 -17.83
C ARG A 193 -5.01 -1.43 -16.49
N CYS A 194 -6.34 -1.65 -16.39
CA CYS A 194 -6.96 -2.39 -15.29
C CYS A 194 -6.60 -1.89 -13.89
N VAL A 195 -6.49 -0.58 -13.69
CA VAL A 195 -6.10 0.03 -12.42
C VAL A 195 -7.28 0.24 -11.47
N TYR A 196 -8.43 -0.38 -11.76
CA TYR A 196 -9.68 -0.27 -10.99
C TYR A 196 -10.09 -1.56 -10.25
N PHE A 197 -9.11 -2.40 -9.86
CA PHE A 197 -9.38 -3.59 -9.06
C PHE A 197 -9.03 -3.41 -7.61
#